data_95b575ad3b2f77c1080afb289107a899
#
_entry.id   95b575ad3b2f77c1080afb289107a899
#
_cell.length_a   1.000
_cell.length_b   1.000
_cell.length_c   1.000
_cell.angle_alpha   90.00
_cell.angle_beta   90.00
_cell.angle_gamma   90.00
#
_symmetry.space_group_name_H-M   'P 1'
#
loop_
_entity.id
_entity.type
_entity.pdbx_description
1 polymer ?
#
loop_
_entity_poly.entity_id
_entity_poly.type
_entity_poly.pdbx_seq_one_letter_code
_entity_poly.pdbx_strand_id
1 'polypeptide(L)'
;LMTFGFPCTDLSAAGKQKGIILQCRDCNSEFVPVSYDKGCPNCESKHIHSVTPSGLIFDALRILAYHRPKYFLAENVKNLVQKKFKDDFEKIIEYMESLGYNVSWQVLNAKDFLVPQNRERVFIVGTQSNLGQAFTFPQTRTYPNYILDEVAVTHERNLSDVTELNVEERYYVATDRTEELVRNSPSNVPTKPGVYGCSLRTRSYRGQPQQLEVRKDGLSNTITSVQKDSLLLEVLEDDAELPILHNIYGGFKEDKPRVFTEYSPTIRTAKGGGHIPFVCTSDESRVEKVIGKYRIRKLTPLETMRLMDFDDEDYFKIKEIGISNTQIYNMAGNSIVVAVLEEIFKNLLHEKG
;
A
#
# COMPACT_ATOMS: atom_id res chain seq x y z
N LEU A 1 -24.84 -10.92 11.62
CA LEU A 1 -23.46 -10.56 11.41
C LEU A 1 -23.21 -9.12 11.83
N MET A 2 -22.16 -8.86 12.55
CA MET A 2 -21.65 -7.51 12.86
C MET A 2 -20.24 -7.39 12.30
N THR A 3 -19.94 -6.33 11.54
CA THR A 3 -18.58 -6.04 11.06
C THR A 3 -18.15 -4.69 11.60
N PHE A 4 -16.89 -4.57 12.02
CA PHE A 4 -16.37 -3.31 12.50
C PHE A 4 -14.85 -3.23 12.39
N GLY A 5 -14.36 -2.01 12.20
CA GLY A 5 -12.97 -1.65 12.42
C GLY A 5 -12.90 -0.53 13.45
N PHE A 6 -11.78 -0.34 14.07
CA PHE A 6 -11.55 0.79 14.96
C PHE A 6 -10.25 1.50 14.57
N PRO A 7 -10.14 2.82 14.85
CA PRO A 7 -8.99 3.59 14.40
C PRO A 7 -7.66 3.01 14.85
N CYS A 8 -6.72 2.97 13.93
CA CYS A 8 -5.38 2.40 14.14
C CYS A 8 -4.29 3.46 14.38
N THR A 9 -4.66 4.74 14.50
CA THR A 9 -3.69 5.86 14.55
C THR A 9 -2.73 5.77 15.73
N ASP A 10 -3.16 5.21 16.85
CA ASP A 10 -2.33 5.02 18.04
C ASP A 10 -1.68 3.62 18.11
N LEU A 11 -2.00 2.75 17.15
CA LEU A 11 -1.46 1.39 17.01
C LEU A 11 -0.49 1.27 15.83
N SER A 12 -0.63 2.12 14.80
CA SER A 12 0.16 2.03 13.59
C SER A 12 1.61 2.49 13.80
N ALA A 13 2.54 1.94 13.01
CA ALA A 13 3.96 2.32 13.05
C ALA A 13 4.20 3.80 12.70
N ALA A 14 3.30 4.40 11.90
CA ALA A 14 3.35 5.81 11.52
C ALA A 14 2.64 6.75 12.51
N GLY A 15 1.89 6.20 13.48
CA GLY A 15 1.12 6.95 14.46
C GLY A 15 1.89 7.25 15.75
N LYS A 16 1.17 7.88 16.70
CA LYS A 16 1.73 8.25 18.01
C LYS A 16 2.00 7.05 18.93
N GLN A 17 1.48 5.87 18.59
CA GLN A 17 1.65 4.62 19.32
C GLN A 17 1.32 4.71 20.83
N LYS A 18 0.28 5.47 21.17
CA LYS A 18 -0.17 5.65 22.57
C LYS A 18 -0.94 4.45 23.13
N GLY A 19 -1.44 3.57 22.24
CA GLY A 19 -2.26 2.42 22.63
C GLY A 19 -3.71 2.79 22.93
N ILE A 20 -4.36 1.97 23.75
CA ILE A 20 -5.76 2.11 24.14
C ILE A 20 -5.84 2.79 25.50
N ILE A 21 -6.29 4.05 25.54
CA ILE A 21 -6.46 4.82 26.77
C ILE A 21 -7.92 5.19 26.94
N LEU A 22 -8.45 4.94 28.12
CA LEU A 22 -9.78 5.29 28.56
C LEU A 22 -9.71 6.33 29.70
N GLN A 23 -10.76 7.12 29.87
CA GLN A 23 -10.89 8.09 30.96
C GLN A 23 -12.24 7.91 31.66
N CYS A 24 -12.20 7.98 32.98
CA CYS A 24 -13.39 8.03 33.82
C CYS A 24 -13.97 9.44 33.85
N ARG A 25 -15.27 9.60 33.61
CA ARG A 25 -15.95 10.90 33.67
C ARG A 25 -16.19 11.39 35.10
N ASP A 26 -16.20 10.49 36.08
CA ASP A 26 -16.53 10.85 37.45
C ASP A 26 -15.29 11.25 38.27
N CYS A 27 -14.13 10.63 38.03
CA CYS A 27 -12.90 10.96 38.75
C CYS A 27 -11.77 11.50 37.84
N ASN A 28 -12.01 11.64 36.53
CA ASN A 28 -11.06 12.13 35.52
C ASN A 28 -9.76 11.33 35.38
N SER A 29 -9.64 10.15 36.00
CA SER A 29 -8.46 9.31 35.87
C SER A 29 -8.38 8.70 34.47
N GLU A 30 -7.21 8.80 33.83
CA GLU A 30 -6.87 8.07 32.59
C GLU A 30 -6.23 6.73 32.94
N PHE A 31 -6.58 5.67 32.20
CA PHE A 31 -6.06 4.33 32.45
C PHE A 31 -6.07 3.47 31.18
N VAL A 32 -5.18 2.49 31.16
CA VAL A 32 -5.26 1.38 30.21
C VAL A 32 -6.18 0.31 30.82
N PRO A 33 -7.20 -0.18 30.11
CA PRO A 33 -8.15 -1.14 30.69
C PRO A 33 -7.43 -2.45 31.07
N VAL A 34 -7.65 -2.89 32.31
CA VAL A 34 -7.22 -4.22 32.78
C VAL A 34 -8.19 -5.27 32.23
N SER A 35 -9.47 -4.93 32.18
CA SER A 35 -10.55 -5.71 31.58
C SER A 35 -11.65 -4.77 31.11
N TYR A 36 -12.37 -5.16 30.05
CA TYR A 36 -13.41 -4.31 29.43
C TYR A 36 -14.78 -4.40 30.15
N ASP A 37 -14.98 -5.35 31.06
CA ASP A 37 -16.17 -5.50 31.90
C ASP A 37 -16.09 -4.69 33.22
N LYS A 38 -14.87 -4.37 33.64
CA LYS A 38 -14.62 -3.60 34.87
C LYS A 38 -14.82 -2.10 34.64
N GLY A 39 -15.21 -1.42 35.69
CA GLY A 39 -15.28 0.03 35.71
C GLY A 39 -13.90 0.69 35.86
N CYS A 40 -13.94 1.97 36.20
CA CYS A 40 -12.73 2.74 36.50
C CYS A 40 -11.95 2.06 37.66
N PRO A 41 -10.65 1.81 37.50
CA PRO A 41 -9.85 1.16 38.55
C PRO A 41 -9.68 2.03 39.80
N ASN A 42 -9.97 3.33 39.71
CA ASN A 42 -9.80 4.29 40.79
C ASN A 42 -11.09 4.53 41.60
N CYS A 43 -12.28 4.50 40.96
CA CYS A 43 -13.56 4.79 41.64
C CYS A 43 -14.68 3.82 41.26
N GLU A 44 -14.38 2.74 40.55
CA GLU A 44 -15.30 1.70 40.09
C GLU A 44 -16.45 2.18 39.17
N SER A 45 -16.49 3.47 38.82
CA SER A 45 -17.50 4.03 37.94
C SER A 45 -17.53 3.35 36.58
N LYS A 46 -18.73 3.18 36.02
CA LYS A 46 -18.96 2.68 34.66
C LYS A 46 -19.01 3.82 33.60
N HIS A 47 -18.93 5.09 34.05
CA HIS A 47 -18.95 6.24 33.16
C HIS A 47 -17.57 6.47 32.52
N ILE A 48 -17.22 5.58 31.59
CA ILE A 48 -15.93 5.55 30.93
C ILE A 48 -16.10 6.00 29.47
N HIS A 49 -15.09 6.68 28.94
CA HIS A 49 -15.02 7.02 27.50
C HIS A 49 -13.59 6.89 26.98
N SER A 50 -13.48 6.84 25.68
CA SER A 50 -12.21 6.74 24.95
C SER A 50 -11.50 8.10 24.90
N VAL A 51 -10.21 8.14 25.21
CA VAL A 51 -9.34 9.33 25.08
C VAL A 51 -8.51 9.26 23.81
N THR A 52 -8.12 8.05 23.40
CA THR A 52 -7.40 7.83 22.15
C THR A 52 -8.35 7.33 21.07
N PRO A 53 -8.12 7.68 19.78
CA PRO A 53 -8.88 7.09 18.67
C PRO A 53 -8.94 5.55 18.71
N SER A 54 -7.83 4.88 19.04
CA SER A 54 -7.80 3.42 19.17
C SER A 54 -8.61 2.89 20.36
N GLY A 55 -8.90 3.73 21.35
CA GLY A 55 -9.78 3.40 22.48
C GLY A 55 -11.25 3.21 22.09
N LEU A 56 -11.67 3.62 20.86
CA LEU A 56 -13.02 3.33 20.33
C LEU A 56 -13.33 1.84 20.20
N ILE A 57 -12.35 0.96 20.31
CA ILE A 57 -12.60 -0.47 20.49
C ILE A 57 -13.52 -0.75 21.68
N PHE A 58 -13.43 0.05 22.76
CA PHE A 58 -14.30 -0.06 23.92
C PHE A 58 -15.78 0.10 23.56
N ASP A 59 -16.10 1.07 22.70
CA ASP A 59 -17.48 1.29 22.25
C ASP A 59 -17.95 0.15 21.31
N ALA A 60 -17.08 -0.36 20.42
CA ALA A 60 -17.40 -1.50 19.59
C ALA A 60 -17.69 -2.76 20.41
N LEU A 61 -16.86 -3.03 21.43
CA LEU A 61 -17.06 -4.17 22.35
C LEU A 61 -18.35 -4.02 23.18
N ARG A 62 -18.72 -2.81 23.57
CA ARG A 62 -19.99 -2.53 24.27
C ARG A 62 -21.19 -2.81 23.39
N ILE A 63 -21.13 -2.42 22.09
CA ILE A 63 -22.16 -2.71 21.10
C ILE A 63 -22.24 -4.25 20.87
N LEU A 64 -21.11 -4.93 20.75
CA LEU A 64 -21.03 -6.38 20.61
C LEU A 64 -21.69 -7.08 21.80
N ALA A 65 -21.37 -6.65 23.03
CA ALA A 65 -21.93 -7.19 24.26
C ALA A 65 -23.48 -7.01 24.35
N TYR A 66 -23.97 -5.88 23.85
CA TYR A 66 -25.42 -5.58 23.89
C TYR A 66 -26.19 -6.37 22.83
N HIS A 67 -25.73 -6.39 21.57
CA HIS A 67 -26.48 -6.98 20.45
C HIS A 67 -26.26 -8.50 20.29
N ARG A 68 -25.14 -9.02 20.78
CA ARG A 68 -24.84 -10.47 20.75
C ARG A 68 -25.11 -11.12 19.38
N PRO A 69 -24.57 -10.60 18.26
CA PRO A 69 -24.79 -11.18 16.95
C PRO A 69 -24.23 -12.61 16.87
N LYS A 70 -24.81 -13.47 16.02
CA LYS A 70 -24.32 -14.85 15.82
C LYS A 70 -22.83 -14.86 15.38
N TYR A 71 -22.46 -13.91 14.54
CA TYR A 71 -21.13 -13.77 14.00
C TYR A 71 -20.65 -12.32 14.08
N PHE A 72 -19.40 -12.12 14.33
CA PHE A 72 -18.78 -10.84 14.10
C PHE A 72 -17.43 -10.96 13.35
N LEU A 73 -17.06 -9.92 12.63
CA LEU A 73 -15.75 -9.74 12.00
C LEU A 73 -15.20 -8.38 12.39
N ALA A 74 -14.01 -8.35 12.98
CA ALA A 74 -13.27 -7.12 13.23
C ALA A 74 -11.97 -7.11 12.43
N GLU A 75 -11.54 -5.91 12.01
CA GLU A 75 -10.28 -5.72 11.26
C GLU A 75 -9.44 -4.61 11.89
N ASN A 76 -8.12 -4.78 11.86
CA ASN A 76 -7.18 -3.73 12.22
C ASN A 76 -5.79 -3.95 11.59
N VAL A 77 -4.86 -3.03 11.82
CA VAL A 77 -3.48 -3.14 11.35
C VAL A 77 -2.73 -4.27 12.07
N LYS A 78 -1.79 -4.92 11.38
CA LYS A 78 -0.94 -6.00 11.91
C LYS A 78 -0.25 -5.62 13.23
N ASN A 79 0.09 -4.34 13.43
CA ASN A 79 0.77 -3.88 14.64
C ASN A 79 0.01 -4.18 15.94
N LEU A 80 -1.32 -4.30 15.89
CA LEU A 80 -2.14 -4.67 17.06
C LEU A 80 -1.71 -5.99 17.71
N VAL A 81 -1.24 -6.94 16.91
CA VAL A 81 -0.79 -8.26 17.39
C VAL A 81 0.72 -8.34 17.63
N GLN A 82 1.45 -7.24 17.46
CA GLN A 82 2.89 -7.21 17.72
C GLN A 82 3.20 -7.02 19.20
N LYS A 83 4.44 -7.36 19.60
CA LYS A 83 4.92 -7.37 20.98
C LYS A 83 4.49 -6.14 21.80
N LYS A 84 4.49 -4.96 21.21
CA LYS A 84 4.16 -3.71 21.93
C LYS A 84 2.72 -3.63 22.40
N PHE A 85 1.77 -4.20 21.66
CA PHE A 85 0.33 -4.12 21.93
C PHE A 85 -0.28 -5.49 22.23
N LYS A 86 0.57 -6.50 22.43
CA LYS A 86 0.13 -7.88 22.64
C LYS A 86 -0.81 -8.00 23.85
N ASP A 87 -0.46 -7.38 24.97
CA ASP A 87 -1.26 -7.43 26.19
C ASP A 87 -2.64 -6.76 25.99
N ASP A 88 -2.70 -5.65 25.24
CA ASP A 88 -3.96 -4.99 24.91
C ASP A 88 -4.81 -5.87 23.99
N PHE A 89 -4.18 -6.54 23.02
CA PHE A 89 -4.84 -7.46 22.12
C PHE A 89 -5.41 -8.68 22.84
N GLU A 90 -4.63 -9.31 23.73
CA GLU A 90 -5.06 -10.45 24.53
C GLU A 90 -6.30 -10.12 25.37
N LYS A 91 -6.33 -8.95 26.03
CA LYS A 91 -7.51 -8.47 26.77
C LYS A 91 -8.75 -8.31 25.90
N ILE A 92 -8.58 -7.83 24.66
CA ILE A 92 -9.68 -7.71 23.69
C ILE A 92 -10.25 -9.10 23.38
N ILE A 93 -9.39 -10.06 23.08
CA ILE A 93 -9.79 -11.45 22.79
C ILE A 93 -10.49 -12.07 23.99
N GLU A 94 -9.88 -12.03 25.18
CA GLU A 94 -10.45 -12.55 26.43
C GLU A 94 -11.84 -11.96 26.71
N TYR A 95 -12.04 -10.67 26.47
CA TYR A 95 -13.34 -10.06 26.65
C TYR A 95 -14.37 -10.60 25.65
N MET A 96 -14.00 -10.71 24.37
CA MET A 96 -14.88 -11.29 23.34
C MET A 96 -15.26 -12.73 23.68
N GLU A 97 -14.31 -13.54 24.17
CA GLU A 97 -14.55 -14.91 24.62
C GLU A 97 -15.46 -14.95 25.87
N SER A 98 -15.29 -14.03 26.80
CA SER A 98 -16.15 -13.91 28.00
C SER A 98 -17.60 -13.59 27.65
N LEU A 99 -17.83 -13.00 26.47
CA LEU A 99 -19.16 -12.78 25.92
C LEU A 99 -19.77 -14.06 25.30
N GLY A 100 -19.09 -15.21 25.35
CA GLY A 100 -19.57 -16.50 24.84
C GLY A 100 -19.35 -16.67 23.33
N TYR A 101 -18.26 -16.12 22.79
CA TYR A 101 -17.81 -16.37 21.43
C TYR A 101 -16.61 -17.30 21.40
N ASN A 102 -16.58 -18.19 20.41
CA ASN A 102 -15.34 -18.81 19.95
C ASN A 102 -14.64 -17.80 19.05
N VAL A 103 -13.48 -17.31 19.49
CA VAL A 103 -12.75 -16.25 18.77
C VAL A 103 -11.55 -16.84 18.06
N SER A 104 -11.45 -16.61 16.77
CA SER A 104 -10.29 -16.93 15.95
C SER A 104 -9.71 -15.64 15.38
N TRP A 105 -8.40 -15.56 15.23
CA TRP A 105 -7.78 -14.43 14.55
C TRP A 105 -6.57 -14.85 13.71
N GLN A 106 -6.32 -14.11 12.64
CA GLN A 106 -5.17 -14.33 11.76
C GLN A 106 -4.76 -13.03 11.07
N VAL A 107 -3.46 -12.90 10.80
CA VAL A 107 -2.94 -11.85 9.90
C VAL A 107 -3.00 -12.40 8.48
N LEU A 108 -3.74 -11.71 7.61
CA LEU A 108 -3.85 -12.03 6.20
C LEU A 108 -3.19 -10.91 5.38
N ASN A 109 -2.62 -11.28 4.23
CA ASN A 109 -2.02 -10.34 3.29
C ASN A 109 -2.79 -10.34 1.96
N ALA A 110 -3.16 -9.18 1.45
CA ALA A 110 -3.92 -9.04 0.21
C ALA A 110 -3.27 -9.76 -0.97
N LYS A 111 -1.93 -9.81 -1.04
CA LYS A 111 -1.20 -10.51 -2.11
C LYS A 111 -1.52 -12.01 -2.18
N ASP A 112 -1.83 -12.65 -1.05
CA ASP A 112 -2.16 -14.06 -0.97
C ASP A 112 -3.58 -14.34 -1.52
N PHE A 113 -4.35 -13.26 -1.77
CA PHE A 113 -5.70 -13.27 -2.35
C PHE A 113 -5.74 -12.67 -3.75
N LEU A 114 -4.63 -12.76 -4.50
CA LEU A 114 -4.48 -12.34 -5.90
C LEU A 114 -4.66 -10.83 -6.13
N VAL A 115 -4.45 -10.02 -5.12
CA VAL A 115 -4.41 -8.57 -5.23
C VAL A 115 -2.96 -8.12 -5.19
N PRO A 116 -2.43 -7.40 -6.20
CA PRO A 116 -1.01 -7.05 -6.28
C PRO A 116 -0.63 -5.93 -5.30
N GLN A 117 -0.98 -6.13 -4.01
CA GLN A 117 -0.74 -5.20 -2.93
C GLN A 117 -0.20 -5.93 -1.69
N ASN A 118 0.91 -5.45 -1.15
CA ASN A 118 1.40 -5.93 0.13
C ASN A 118 0.68 -5.19 1.27
N ARG A 119 -0.49 -5.70 1.68
CA ARG A 119 -1.34 -5.14 2.73
C ARG A 119 -1.66 -6.21 3.78
N GLU A 120 -0.93 -6.19 4.88
CA GLU A 120 -1.17 -7.09 6.00
C GLU A 120 -2.17 -6.47 6.99
N ARG A 121 -3.19 -7.25 7.34
CA ARG A 121 -4.21 -6.87 8.33
C ARG A 121 -4.51 -8.03 9.26
N VAL A 122 -4.78 -7.74 10.51
CA VAL A 122 -5.33 -8.73 11.45
C VAL A 122 -6.84 -8.73 11.33
N PHE A 123 -7.38 -9.92 11.14
CA PHE A 123 -8.82 -10.20 11.14
C PHE A 123 -9.15 -11.03 12.37
N ILE A 124 -10.25 -10.67 13.04
CA ILE A 124 -10.75 -11.34 14.23
C ILE A 124 -12.18 -11.75 13.93
N VAL A 125 -12.45 -13.05 13.94
CA VAL A 125 -13.78 -13.62 13.72
C VAL A 125 -14.28 -14.26 14.99
N GLY A 126 -15.49 -13.92 15.39
CA GLY A 126 -16.17 -14.56 16.50
C GLY A 126 -17.45 -15.25 16.04
N THR A 127 -17.62 -16.49 16.46
CA THR A 127 -18.83 -17.28 16.32
C THR A 127 -19.40 -17.56 17.70
N GLN A 128 -20.72 -17.40 17.90
CA GLN A 128 -21.31 -17.77 19.19
C GLN A 128 -21.00 -19.23 19.54
N SER A 129 -20.57 -19.50 20.77
CA SER A 129 -20.07 -20.83 21.18
C SER A 129 -21.10 -21.96 21.02
N ASN A 130 -22.40 -21.64 21.03
CA ASN A 130 -23.49 -22.59 20.79
C ASN A 130 -23.66 -22.99 19.30
N LEU A 131 -22.93 -22.33 18.38
CA LEU A 131 -23.02 -22.62 16.93
C LEU A 131 -21.99 -23.66 16.47
N GLY A 132 -21.10 -24.12 17.33
CA GLY A 132 -20.15 -25.18 17.04
C GLY A 132 -18.68 -24.76 17.04
N GLN A 133 -17.93 -25.15 16.02
CA GLN A 133 -16.47 -25.04 15.99
C GLN A 133 -15.95 -23.59 15.84
N ALA A 134 -14.69 -23.40 16.21
CA ALA A 134 -13.97 -22.16 15.94
C ALA A 134 -13.79 -21.95 14.42
N PHE A 135 -13.78 -20.70 13.99
CA PHE A 135 -13.64 -20.33 12.57
C PHE A 135 -12.22 -20.64 12.06
N THR A 136 -12.15 -21.19 10.84
CA THR A 136 -10.90 -21.44 10.12
C THR A 136 -10.72 -20.41 9.01
N PHE A 137 -9.61 -19.67 9.06
CA PHE A 137 -9.31 -18.65 8.08
C PHE A 137 -8.89 -19.24 6.72
N PRO A 138 -9.32 -18.63 5.59
CA PRO A 138 -8.81 -18.96 4.28
C PRO A 138 -7.32 -18.59 4.18
N GLN A 139 -6.56 -19.36 3.41
CA GLN A 139 -5.13 -19.10 3.18
C GLN A 139 -4.86 -18.36 1.86
N THR A 140 -5.77 -18.50 0.91
CA THR A 140 -5.69 -17.90 -0.42
C THR A 140 -7.09 -17.75 -1.01
N ARG A 141 -7.22 -17.02 -2.10
CA ARG A 141 -8.47 -16.92 -2.86
C ARG A 141 -8.72 -18.22 -3.62
N THR A 142 -9.90 -18.80 -3.41
CA THR A 142 -10.39 -19.92 -4.21
C THR A 142 -11.28 -19.36 -5.31
N TYR A 143 -10.86 -19.50 -6.57
CA TYR A 143 -11.78 -19.26 -7.68
C TYR A 143 -12.83 -20.36 -7.67
N PRO A 144 -14.13 -20.03 -7.77
CA PRO A 144 -15.11 -21.02 -8.22
C PRO A 144 -14.60 -21.52 -9.58
N ASN A 145 -14.57 -22.84 -9.77
CA ASN A 145 -14.22 -23.46 -11.04
C ASN A 145 -15.20 -22.98 -12.13
N TYR A 146 -15.01 -21.77 -12.65
CA TYR A 146 -15.51 -21.45 -13.97
C TYR A 146 -14.62 -22.24 -14.92
N ILE A 147 -15.13 -23.39 -15.32
CA ILE A 147 -14.63 -24.16 -16.46
C ILE A 147 -14.86 -23.28 -17.71
N LEU A 148 -13.92 -22.38 -17.93
CA LEU A 148 -13.62 -21.86 -19.24
C LEU A 148 -12.34 -22.60 -19.64
N ASP A 149 -12.55 -23.69 -20.40
CA ASP A 149 -11.56 -24.45 -21.14
C ASP A 149 -10.17 -24.60 -20.49
N GLU A 150 -9.95 -25.70 -19.75
CA GLU A 150 -8.69 -26.43 -19.50
C GLU A 150 -7.41 -25.65 -19.11
N VAL A 151 -7.48 -24.38 -18.76
CA VAL A 151 -6.35 -23.65 -18.19
C VAL A 151 -6.74 -23.16 -16.80
N ALA A 152 -6.23 -23.82 -15.78
CA ALA A 152 -6.19 -23.28 -14.44
C ALA A 152 -5.38 -21.96 -14.50
N VAL A 153 -6.07 -20.83 -14.62
CA VAL A 153 -5.44 -19.51 -14.62
C VAL A 153 -5.01 -19.19 -13.19
N THR A 154 -3.91 -19.76 -12.78
CA THR A 154 -3.13 -19.30 -11.63
C THR A 154 -2.32 -18.08 -12.09
N HIS A 155 -2.99 -17.04 -12.56
CA HIS A 155 -2.30 -15.77 -12.80
C HIS A 155 -2.18 -15.01 -11.49
N GLU A 156 -0.98 -15.08 -10.92
CA GLU A 156 -0.56 -14.06 -9.97
C GLU A 156 -0.76 -12.69 -10.64
N ARG A 157 -1.76 -11.93 -10.20
CA ARG A 157 -1.94 -10.56 -10.71
C ARG A 157 -0.73 -9.72 -10.30
N ASN A 158 -0.12 -9.09 -11.28
CA ASN A 158 0.96 -8.15 -11.08
C ASN A 158 0.43 -6.71 -11.02
N LEU A 159 1.26 -5.80 -10.54
CA LEU A 159 0.93 -4.38 -10.47
C LEU A 159 0.55 -3.79 -11.84
N SER A 160 1.23 -4.23 -12.91
CA SER A 160 0.91 -3.83 -14.30
C SER A 160 -0.53 -4.16 -14.73
N ASP A 161 -1.14 -5.21 -14.15
CA ASP A 161 -2.49 -5.63 -14.53
C ASP A 161 -3.59 -4.70 -13.98
N VAL A 162 -3.25 -3.84 -13.04
CA VAL A 162 -4.17 -2.89 -12.41
C VAL A 162 -3.88 -1.43 -12.77
N THR A 163 -2.76 -1.16 -13.47
CA THR A 163 -2.38 0.20 -13.86
C THR A 163 -3.08 0.65 -15.14
N GLU A 164 -3.31 1.96 -15.26
CA GLU A 164 -3.86 2.59 -16.45
C GLU A 164 -2.75 2.83 -17.49
N LEU A 165 -3.06 2.59 -18.76
CA LEU A 165 -2.08 2.79 -19.87
C LEU A 165 -1.82 4.26 -20.15
N ASN A 166 -2.83 5.12 -20.02
CA ASN A 166 -2.75 6.54 -20.31
C ASN A 166 -3.10 7.35 -19.07
N VAL A 167 -2.08 7.85 -18.39
CA VAL A 167 -2.23 8.63 -17.16
C VAL A 167 -1.90 10.10 -17.43
N GLU A 168 -2.76 11.01 -16.95
CA GLU A 168 -2.57 12.45 -17.12
C GLU A 168 -1.29 12.94 -16.41
N GLU A 169 -0.59 13.91 -17.02
CA GLU A 169 0.67 14.47 -16.50
C GLU A 169 0.57 15.02 -15.07
N ARG A 170 -0.61 15.44 -14.62
CA ARG A 170 -0.81 15.91 -13.24
C ARG A 170 -0.50 14.87 -12.14
N TYR A 171 -0.46 13.60 -12.50
CA TYR A 171 -0.09 12.53 -11.58
C TYR A 171 1.41 12.31 -11.49
N TYR A 172 2.17 12.78 -12.46
CA TYR A 172 3.61 12.61 -12.51
C TYR A 172 4.35 13.61 -11.62
N VAL A 173 5.47 13.16 -11.09
CA VAL A 173 6.44 14.01 -10.39
C VAL A 173 7.27 14.73 -11.45
N ALA A 174 7.59 15.99 -11.20
CA ALA A 174 8.44 16.77 -12.12
C ALA A 174 9.75 16.04 -12.43
N THR A 175 10.24 16.19 -13.66
CA THR A 175 11.40 15.45 -14.18
C THR A 175 12.65 15.69 -13.33
N ASP A 176 12.97 16.94 -13.02
CA ASP A 176 14.12 17.32 -12.19
C ASP A 176 14.07 16.66 -10.79
N ARG A 177 12.89 16.56 -10.20
CA ARG A 177 12.68 15.89 -8.93
C ARG A 177 12.81 14.37 -9.04
N THR A 178 12.31 13.78 -10.13
CA THR A 178 12.49 12.36 -10.42
C THR A 178 13.96 12.01 -10.53
N GLU A 179 14.71 12.82 -11.26
CA GLU A 179 16.17 12.70 -11.41
C GLU A 179 16.92 12.75 -10.09
N GLU A 180 16.58 13.72 -9.25
CA GLU A 180 17.16 13.85 -7.91
C GLU A 180 16.92 12.58 -7.07
N LEU A 181 15.68 12.07 -7.07
CA LEU A 181 15.30 10.89 -6.31
C LEU A 181 16.01 9.63 -6.81
N VAL A 182 16.12 9.46 -8.13
CA VAL A 182 16.85 8.34 -8.75
C VAL A 182 18.33 8.41 -8.40
N ARG A 183 18.96 9.58 -8.51
CA ARG A 183 20.37 9.77 -8.12
C ARG A 183 20.64 9.49 -6.64
N ASN A 184 19.70 9.83 -5.77
CA ASN A 184 19.79 9.57 -4.33
C ASN A 184 19.56 8.10 -3.96
N SER A 185 19.13 7.25 -4.90
CA SER A 185 18.71 5.88 -4.65
C SER A 185 19.30 4.85 -5.64
N PRO A 186 20.59 4.92 -6.00
CA PRO A 186 21.15 4.15 -7.14
C PRO A 186 21.07 2.62 -6.97
N SER A 187 21.13 2.12 -5.74
CA SER A 187 21.04 0.68 -5.44
C SER A 187 19.60 0.14 -5.43
N ASN A 188 18.61 1.02 -5.31
CA ASN A 188 17.22 0.64 -5.16
C ASN A 188 16.44 0.66 -6.49
N VAL A 189 16.90 1.48 -7.45
CA VAL A 189 16.21 1.67 -8.72
C VAL A 189 16.46 0.49 -9.65
N PRO A 190 15.40 -0.16 -10.18
CA PRO A 190 15.54 -1.24 -11.13
C PRO A 190 15.98 -0.74 -12.51
N THR A 191 16.66 -1.56 -13.26
CA THR A 191 17.13 -1.27 -14.63
C THR A 191 16.26 -1.91 -15.72
N LYS A 192 15.45 -2.90 -15.37
CA LYS A 192 14.56 -3.58 -16.33
C LYS A 192 13.32 -2.71 -16.56
N PRO A 193 12.84 -2.60 -17.81
CA PRO A 193 11.58 -1.94 -18.11
C PRO A 193 10.41 -2.54 -17.33
N GLY A 194 9.46 -1.69 -16.94
CA GLY A 194 8.29 -2.11 -16.20
C GLY A 194 7.78 -1.08 -15.21
N VAL A 195 6.71 -1.45 -14.50
CA VAL A 195 6.06 -0.63 -13.46
C VAL A 195 6.35 -1.23 -12.10
N TYR A 196 6.85 -0.42 -11.20
CA TYR A 196 7.28 -0.83 -9.87
C TYR A 196 6.59 0.00 -8.80
N GLY A 197 6.05 -0.65 -7.78
CA GLY A 197 5.56 0.03 -6.59
C GLY A 197 6.72 0.70 -5.84
N CYS A 198 6.55 1.97 -5.46
CA CYS A 198 7.58 2.65 -4.69
C CYS A 198 6.99 3.61 -3.64
N SER A 199 7.82 4.05 -2.72
CA SER A 199 7.51 5.08 -1.73
C SER A 199 8.68 6.00 -1.50
N LEU A 200 8.38 7.21 -1.01
CA LEU A 200 9.39 8.16 -0.57
C LEU A 200 9.64 8.00 0.92
N ARG A 201 10.79 7.50 1.31
CA ARG A 201 11.19 7.48 2.72
C ARG A 201 11.75 8.83 3.13
N THR A 202 10.95 9.55 3.87
CA THR A 202 11.38 10.77 4.58
C THR A 202 11.87 10.41 5.97
N ARG A 203 12.91 9.60 6.09
CA ARG A 203 13.69 9.63 7.32
C ARG A 203 14.79 10.64 7.12
N SER A 204 14.40 11.91 7.06
CA SER A 204 15.32 13.03 7.24
C SER A 204 15.88 13.03 8.67
N TYR A 205 16.57 11.95 9.02
CA TYR A 205 17.37 11.93 10.21
C TYR A 205 18.72 12.56 9.82
N ARG A 206 18.97 13.77 10.27
CA ARG A 206 20.26 14.47 10.11
C ARG A 206 20.62 14.89 8.67
N GLY A 207 19.69 15.50 7.92
CA GLY A 207 20.04 16.12 6.63
C GLY A 207 20.34 15.14 5.49
N GLN A 208 19.99 13.89 5.63
CA GLN A 208 20.11 12.93 4.53
C GLN A 208 19.07 13.20 3.44
N PRO A 209 19.44 13.09 2.15
CA PRO A 209 18.51 13.29 1.04
C PRO A 209 17.38 12.25 1.06
N GLN A 210 16.23 12.66 0.58
CA GLN A 210 15.08 11.76 0.42
C GLN A 210 15.42 10.66 -0.60
N GLN A 211 15.06 9.41 -0.29
CA GLN A 211 15.35 8.24 -1.11
C GLN A 211 14.08 7.51 -1.53
N LEU A 212 14.15 6.81 -2.66
CA LEU A 212 13.13 5.88 -3.14
C LEU A 212 13.32 4.51 -2.48
N GLU A 213 12.24 3.95 -1.96
CA GLU A 213 12.12 2.52 -1.71
C GLU A 213 11.30 1.89 -2.83
N VAL A 214 11.93 1.09 -3.66
CA VAL A 214 11.31 0.46 -4.82
C VAL A 214 11.12 -1.03 -4.56
N ARG A 215 9.92 -1.52 -4.83
CA ARG A 215 9.59 -2.94 -4.78
C ARG A 215 9.96 -3.60 -6.11
N LYS A 216 10.59 -4.77 -6.03
CA LYS A 216 11.01 -5.55 -7.22
C LYS A 216 10.20 -6.86 -7.35
N ASP A 217 9.16 -7.02 -6.54
CA ASP A 217 8.33 -8.22 -6.46
C ASP A 217 6.99 -8.10 -7.21
N GLY A 218 6.83 -7.07 -8.05
CA GLY A 218 5.61 -6.86 -8.84
C GLY A 218 4.40 -6.37 -8.04
N LEU A 219 4.59 -5.98 -6.78
CA LEU A 219 3.52 -5.56 -5.90
C LEU A 219 3.53 -4.05 -5.63
N SER A 220 2.39 -3.47 -5.29
CA SER A 220 2.31 -2.15 -4.68
C SER A 220 2.61 -2.19 -3.19
N ASN A 221 2.94 -1.03 -2.62
CA ASN A 221 2.89 -0.84 -1.17
C ASN A 221 1.44 -0.82 -0.67
N THR A 222 1.25 -0.93 0.63
CA THR A 222 -0.07 -0.74 1.24
C THR A 222 -0.66 0.60 0.85
N ILE A 223 -1.84 0.60 0.25
CA ILE A 223 -2.59 1.83 -0.01
C ILE A 223 -3.00 2.44 1.32
N THR A 224 -2.64 3.70 1.50
CA THR A 224 -2.98 4.51 2.67
C THR A 224 -3.78 5.72 2.24
N SER A 225 -4.39 6.43 3.18
CA SER A 225 -5.02 7.73 2.89
C SER A 225 -4.00 8.83 2.51
N VAL A 226 -2.70 8.56 2.67
CA VAL A 226 -1.59 9.48 2.36
C VAL A 226 -0.98 9.11 1.01
N GLN A 227 -1.36 9.83 -0.04
CA GLN A 227 -0.97 9.54 -1.43
C GLN A 227 0.54 9.44 -1.69
N LYS A 228 1.36 10.19 -0.96
CA LYS A 228 2.82 10.20 -1.14
C LYS A 228 3.53 8.90 -0.75
N ASP A 229 2.82 8.01 -0.03
CA ASP A 229 3.40 6.74 0.44
C ASP A 229 3.16 5.60 -0.56
N SER A 230 2.36 5.84 -1.61
CA SER A 230 2.02 4.84 -2.62
C SER A 230 2.22 5.46 -4.01
N LEU A 231 3.43 5.31 -4.52
CA LEU A 231 3.87 5.82 -5.82
C LEU A 231 4.21 4.65 -6.74
N LEU A 232 4.25 4.96 -8.03
CA LEU A 232 4.78 4.08 -9.06
C LEU A 232 6.06 4.66 -9.65
N LEU A 233 7.04 3.81 -9.89
CA LEU A 233 8.21 4.09 -10.71
C LEU A 233 8.04 3.34 -12.03
N GLU A 234 7.97 4.06 -13.12
CA GLU A 234 7.95 3.52 -14.47
C GLU A 234 9.38 3.53 -15.01
N VAL A 235 9.86 2.37 -15.44
CA VAL A 235 11.12 2.23 -16.17
C VAL A 235 10.76 1.98 -17.62
N LEU A 236 11.06 2.95 -18.47
CA LEU A 236 10.77 2.89 -19.89
C LEU A 236 11.72 1.91 -20.58
N GLU A 237 11.26 1.30 -21.67
CA GLU A 237 12.14 0.51 -22.54
C GLU A 237 13.25 1.41 -23.09
N ASP A 238 14.46 0.86 -23.16
CA ASP A 238 15.48 1.49 -23.97
C ASP A 238 15.04 1.29 -25.43
N ASP A 239 14.61 2.34 -26.08
CA ASP A 239 14.65 2.33 -27.55
C ASP A 239 16.09 1.93 -27.90
N ALA A 240 16.24 0.84 -28.65
CA ALA A 240 17.54 0.36 -29.04
C ALA A 240 18.22 1.43 -29.91
N GLU A 241 18.78 2.42 -29.25
CA GLU A 241 19.41 3.53 -29.94
C GLU A 241 20.76 3.09 -30.49
N LEU A 242 20.90 3.32 -31.76
CA LEU A 242 22.19 3.37 -32.42
C LEU A 242 23.16 4.24 -31.62
N PRO A 243 24.44 3.86 -31.53
CA PRO A 243 25.41 4.65 -30.79
C PRO A 243 25.42 6.08 -31.30
N ILE A 244 25.21 7.04 -30.41
CA ILE A 244 25.24 8.45 -30.73
C ILE A 244 26.69 8.83 -30.99
N LEU A 245 26.97 9.25 -32.22
CA LEU A 245 28.26 9.78 -32.59
C LEU A 245 28.27 11.29 -32.42
N HIS A 246 29.19 11.78 -31.60
CA HIS A 246 29.42 13.21 -31.43
C HIS A 246 30.63 13.65 -32.23
N ASN A 247 30.54 14.77 -32.89
CA ASN A 247 31.65 15.44 -33.52
C ASN A 247 31.83 16.82 -32.92
N ILE A 248 32.98 17.06 -32.27
CA ILE A 248 33.35 18.38 -31.78
C ILE A 248 33.94 19.13 -32.95
N TYR A 249 33.13 19.97 -33.58
CA TYR A 249 33.61 20.85 -34.64
C TYR A 249 34.14 22.15 -34.03
N GLY A 250 35.44 22.26 -33.88
CA GLY A 250 36.12 23.49 -33.46
C GLY A 250 36.12 24.57 -34.53
N GLY A 251 34.96 24.96 -35.03
CA GLY A 251 34.79 26.11 -35.95
C GLY A 251 34.14 27.25 -35.19
N PHE A 252 34.74 28.38 -35.22
CA PHE A 252 34.60 29.69 -34.59
C PHE A 252 33.21 30.18 -34.09
N LYS A 253 32.12 29.39 -34.10
CA LYS A 253 30.75 29.86 -33.74
C LYS A 253 29.82 28.80 -33.15
N GLU A 254 30.23 27.55 -32.90
CA GLU A 254 29.31 26.51 -32.38
C GLU A 254 29.76 26.10 -30.98
N ASP A 255 28.99 26.45 -29.97
CA ASP A 255 29.23 26.11 -28.56
C ASP A 255 28.75 24.70 -28.18
N LYS A 256 28.18 23.93 -29.14
CA LYS A 256 27.62 22.60 -28.88
C LYS A 256 28.11 21.56 -29.89
N PRO A 257 28.42 20.33 -29.44
CA PRO A 257 28.77 19.22 -30.33
C PRO A 257 27.57 18.85 -31.24
N ARG A 258 27.84 18.48 -32.48
CA ARG A 258 26.82 17.95 -33.39
C ARG A 258 26.60 16.47 -33.11
N VAL A 259 25.34 16.08 -32.99
CA VAL A 259 24.91 14.72 -32.73
C VAL A 259 24.46 14.07 -34.02
N PHE A 260 24.93 12.83 -34.28
CA PHE A 260 24.55 12.00 -35.43
C PHE A 260 23.95 10.69 -34.91
N THR A 261 22.71 10.38 -35.27
CA THR A 261 21.96 9.24 -34.80
C THR A 261 21.80 8.11 -35.80
N GLU A 262 21.91 8.40 -37.10
CA GLU A 262 21.66 7.43 -38.18
C GLU A 262 22.92 7.02 -38.95
N TYR A 263 23.93 7.87 -39.01
CA TYR A 263 25.17 7.61 -39.75
C TYR A 263 26.35 8.38 -39.16
N SER A 264 27.55 7.79 -39.32
CA SER A 264 28.78 8.43 -38.87
C SER A 264 29.14 9.64 -39.71
N PRO A 265 29.58 10.75 -39.10
CA PRO A 265 30.20 11.82 -39.87
C PRO A 265 31.49 11.35 -40.57
N THR A 266 31.88 12.01 -41.64
CA THR A 266 33.09 11.68 -42.39
C THR A 266 34.33 11.63 -41.52
N ILE A 267 34.98 10.45 -41.44
CA ILE A 267 36.23 10.27 -40.73
C ILE A 267 37.33 10.96 -41.50
N ARG A 268 37.98 11.95 -40.92
CA ARG A 268 39.12 12.67 -41.51
C ARG A 268 40.42 12.29 -40.80
N THR A 269 41.52 12.40 -41.50
CA THR A 269 42.88 12.14 -40.92
C THR A 269 43.19 13.13 -39.79
N ALA A 270 43.82 12.64 -38.70
CA ALA A 270 44.09 13.39 -37.48
C ALA A 270 45.07 14.58 -37.58
N LYS A 271 45.44 15.01 -38.75
CA LYS A 271 46.30 16.19 -38.95
C LYS A 271 45.45 17.44 -38.95
N GLY A 272 45.34 18.06 -37.78
CA GLY A 272 44.68 19.40 -37.62
C GLY A 272 43.48 19.38 -36.70
N GLY A 273 43.68 19.10 -35.43
CA GLY A 273 42.80 19.37 -34.27
C GLY A 273 41.28 19.24 -34.49
N GLY A 274 40.64 18.29 -33.85
CA GLY A 274 39.22 18.36 -33.56
C GLY A 274 38.24 17.68 -34.53
N HIS A 275 38.70 16.82 -35.45
CA HIS A 275 37.80 16.23 -36.48
C HIS A 275 37.61 14.67 -36.34
N ILE A 276 37.89 14.09 -35.18
CA ILE A 276 37.66 12.66 -34.94
C ILE A 276 36.28 12.53 -34.33
N PRO A 277 35.37 11.74 -34.94
CA PRO A 277 34.08 11.44 -34.28
C PRO A 277 34.31 10.60 -33.04
N PHE A 278 33.64 10.98 -31.96
CA PHE A 278 33.65 10.25 -30.70
C PHE A 278 32.37 9.47 -30.54
N VAL A 279 32.46 8.21 -30.15
CA VAL A 279 31.32 7.47 -29.60
C VAL A 279 31.18 7.95 -28.17
N CYS A 280 30.07 8.56 -27.84
CA CYS A 280 29.80 9.01 -26.47
C CYS A 280 29.45 7.78 -25.62
N THR A 281 30.45 7.23 -24.98
CA THR A 281 30.31 6.12 -23.99
C THR A 281 30.60 6.61 -22.57
N SER A 282 30.75 7.94 -22.38
CA SER A 282 31.09 8.50 -21.07
C SER A 282 29.94 8.39 -20.07
N ASP A 283 30.25 8.23 -18.80
CA ASP A 283 29.29 8.09 -17.71
C ASP A 283 28.30 9.25 -17.59
N GLU A 284 28.65 10.45 -18.08
CA GLU A 284 27.74 11.62 -18.10
C GLU A 284 26.60 11.46 -19.10
N SER A 285 26.84 10.91 -20.30
CA SER A 285 25.76 10.60 -21.24
C SER A 285 24.90 9.44 -20.78
N ARG A 286 25.47 8.51 -20.03
CA ARG A 286 24.71 7.46 -19.33
C ARG A 286 23.79 8.03 -18.26
N VAL A 287 24.23 9.04 -17.53
CA VAL A 287 23.40 9.68 -16.49
C VAL A 287 22.21 10.40 -17.12
N GLU A 288 22.40 11.17 -18.20
CA GLU A 288 21.29 11.83 -18.90
C GLU A 288 20.34 10.84 -19.58
N LYS A 289 20.83 9.74 -20.18
CA LYS A 289 20.00 8.64 -20.69
C LYS A 289 19.28 7.88 -19.59
N VAL A 290 19.94 7.64 -18.46
CA VAL A 290 19.34 6.99 -17.29
C VAL A 290 18.18 7.84 -16.74
N ILE A 291 18.30 9.15 -16.82
CA ILE A 291 17.33 10.11 -16.28
C ILE A 291 16.02 10.11 -17.09
N GLY A 292 16.10 10.16 -18.42
CA GLY A 292 14.91 10.08 -19.29
C GLY A 292 14.18 8.73 -19.25
N LYS A 293 14.84 7.69 -18.71
CA LYS A 293 14.32 6.33 -18.57
C LYS A 293 13.32 6.15 -17.44
N TYR A 294 13.31 7.02 -16.44
CA TYR A 294 12.50 6.88 -15.24
C TYR A 294 11.43 7.96 -15.15
N ARG A 295 10.22 7.53 -14.84
CA ARG A 295 9.12 8.42 -14.46
C ARG A 295 8.55 7.99 -13.11
N ILE A 296 8.28 8.93 -12.24
CA ILE A 296 7.63 8.65 -10.96
C ILE A 296 6.26 9.31 -10.99
N ARG A 297 5.24 8.56 -10.60
CA ARG A 297 3.89 9.10 -10.50
C ARG A 297 3.12 8.58 -9.28
N LYS A 298 2.07 9.29 -8.95
CA LYS A 298 1.06 8.80 -8.00
C LYS A 298 0.19 7.76 -8.69
N LEU A 299 -0.35 6.85 -7.90
CA LEU A 299 -1.48 6.05 -8.37
C LEU A 299 -2.68 6.95 -8.68
N THR A 300 -3.44 6.62 -9.70
CA THR A 300 -4.72 7.28 -9.94
C THR A 300 -5.79 6.80 -8.93
N PRO A 301 -6.90 7.52 -8.77
CA PRO A 301 -7.99 7.04 -7.92
C PRO A 301 -8.54 5.68 -8.37
N LEU A 302 -8.64 5.44 -9.69
CA LEU A 302 -9.09 4.16 -10.25
C LEU A 302 -8.12 3.03 -9.89
N GLU A 303 -6.82 3.23 -10.08
CA GLU A 303 -5.79 2.26 -9.72
C GLU A 303 -5.83 1.92 -8.23
N THR A 304 -6.08 2.91 -7.36
CA THR A 304 -6.21 2.64 -5.92
C THR A 304 -7.44 1.82 -5.58
N MET A 305 -8.56 2.00 -6.30
CA MET A 305 -9.76 1.17 -6.14
C MET A 305 -9.50 -0.26 -6.62
N ARG A 306 -8.88 -0.45 -7.79
CA ARG A 306 -8.48 -1.76 -8.30
C ARG A 306 -7.53 -2.50 -7.34
N LEU A 307 -6.61 -1.79 -6.69
CA LEU A 307 -5.72 -2.35 -5.66
C LEU A 307 -6.45 -2.73 -4.36
N MET A 308 -7.67 -2.27 -4.17
CA MET A 308 -8.55 -2.71 -3.08
C MET A 308 -9.56 -3.76 -3.56
N ASP A 309 -9.42 -4.22 -4.81
CA ASP A 309 -10.24 -5.21 -5.50
C ASP A 309 -11.71 -4.77 -5.67
N PHE A 310 -11.94 -3.45 -5.83
CA PHE A 310 -13.20 -2.92 -6.32
C PHE A 310 -13.23 -2.95 -7.83
N ASP A 311 -14.43 -3.16 -8.40
CA ASP A 311 -14.64 -3.12 -9.83
C ASP A 311 -14.58 -1.68 -10.39
N ASP A 312 -14.19 -1.54 -11.65
CA ASP A 312 -14.19 -0.24 -12.34
C ASP A 312 -15.56 0.43 -12.33
N GLU A 313 -16.64 -0.37 -12.40
CA GLU A 313 -18.02 0.12 -12.35
C GLU A 313 -18.32 0.84 -11.03
N ASP A 314 -17.82 0.34 -9.91
CA ASP A 314 -17.97 0.99 -8.60
C ASP A 314 -17.27 2.35 -8.57
N TYR A 315 -16.07 2.43 -9.16
CA TYR A 315 -15.36 3.70 -9.30
C TYR A 315 -16.17 4.71 -10.14
N PHE A 316 -16.71 4.29 -11.28
CA PHE A 316 -17.48 5.18 -12.14
C PHE A 316 -18.77 5.66 -11.47
N LYS A 317 -19.49 4.80 -10.75
CA LYS A 317 -20.67 5.17 -9.94
C LYS A 317 -20.33 6.24 -8.89
N ILE A 318 -19.20 6.06 -8.17
CA ILE A 318 -18.73 7.03 -7.18
C ILE A 318 -18.39 8.38 -7.83
N LYS A 319 -17.80 8.35 -9.03
CA LYS A 319 -17.48 9.56 -9.80
C LYS A 319 -18.73 10.28 -10.30
N GLU A 320 -19.73 9.54 -10.77
CA GLU A 320 -20.99 10.08 -11.27
C GLU A 320 -21.74 10.89 -10.21
N ILE A 321 -21.73 10.44 -8.95
CA ILE A 321 -22.34 11.16 -7.84
C ILE A 321 -21.46 12.31 -7.28
N GLY A 322 -20.35 12.64 -7.96
CA GLY A 322 -19.53 13.82 -7.67
C GLY A 322 -18.51 13.66 -6.54
N ILE A 323 -18.17 12.46 -6.12
CA ILE A 323 -17.13 12.22 -5.12
C ILE A 323 -15.76 12.66 -5.64
N SER A 324 -15.05 13.47 -4.86
CA SER A 324 -13.73 13.99 -5.23
C SER A 324 -12.64 12.91 -5.20
N ASN A 325 -11.58 13.11 -6.00
CA ASN A 325 -10.44 12.20 -6.00
C ASN A 325 -9.82 12.03 -4.60
N THR A 326 -9.73 13.10 -3.81
CA THR A 326 -9.22 13.04 -2.43
C THR A 326 -10.07 12.14 -1.55
N GLN A 327 -11.39 12.22 -1.69
CA GLN A 327 -12.31 11.34 -0.95
C GLN A 327 -12.15 9.88 -1.40
N ILE A 328 -11.99 9.62 -2.69
CA ILE A 328 -11.77 8.26 -3.22
C ILE A 328 -10.46 7.66 -2.64
N TYR A 329 -9.37 8.41 -2.62
CA TYR A 329 -8.13 7.96 -1.98
C TYR A 329 -8.33 7.62 -0.49
N ASN A 330 -9.08 8.46 0.22
CA ASN A 330 -9.40 8.21 1.63
C ASN A 330 -10.27 6.97 1.81
N MET A 331 -11.26 6.78 0.95
CA MET A 331 -12.12 5.59 0.96
C MET A 331 -11.29 4.32 0.71
N ALA A 332 -10.48 4.31 -0.35
CA ALA A 332 -9.61 3.18 -0.67
C ALA A 332 -8.61 2.87 0.47
N GLY A 333 -7.94 3.90 1.01
CA GLY A 333 -6.97 3.72 2.10
C GLY A 333 -7.57 3.15 3.39
N ASN A 334 -8.81 3.53 3.72
CA ASN A 334 -9.55 3.10 4.91
C ASN A 334 -10.35 1.81 4.69
N SER A 335 -10.48 1.34 3.45
CA SER A 335 -11.24 0.15 3.12
C SER A 335 -10.49 -1.14 3.46
N ILE A 336 -11.23 -2.24 3.46
CA ILE A 336 -10.71 -3.60 3.50
C ILE A 336 -10.70 -4.14 2.07
N VAL A 337 -9.70 -4.94 1.72
CA VAL A 337 -9.60 -5.56 0.39
C VAL A 337 -10.75 -6.53 0.18
N VAL A 338 -11.53 -6.34 -0.89
CA VAL A 338 -12.77 -7.10 -1.16
C VAL A 338 -12.50 -8.59 -1.24
N ALA A 339 -11.48 -9.02 -2.00
CA ALA A 339 -11.10 -10.43 -2.14
C ALA A 339 -10.89 -11.15 -0.80
N VAL A 340 -10.27 -10.48 0.16
CA VAL A 340 -10.03 -11.06 1.50
C VAL A 340 -11.34 -11.25 2.25
N LEU A 341 -12.24 -10.26 2.18
CA LEU A 341 -13.57 -10.34 2.83
C LEU A 341 -14.43 -11.44 2.21
N GLU A 342 -14.43 -11.55 0.88
CA GLU A 342 -15.19 -12.60 0.18
C GLU A 342 -14.80 -14.00 0.66
N GLU A 343 -13.49 -14.28 0.75
CA GLU A 343 -13.02 -15.59 1.20
C GLU A 343 -13.32 -15.85 2.68
N ILE A 344 -13.20 -14.82 3.54
CA ILE A 344 -13.61 -14.94 4.93
C ILE A 344 -15.11 -15.24 5.03
N PHE A 345 -15.95 -14.52 4.28
CA PHE A 345 -17.40 -14.74 4.32
C PHE A 345 -17.84 -16.05 3.68
N LYS A 346 -17.17 -16.53 2.63
CA LYS A 346 -17.40 -17.89 2.10
C LYS A 346 -17.21 -18.92 3.21
N ASN A 347 -16.09 -18.89 3.92
CA ASN A 347 -15.84 -19.83 5.01
C ASN A 347 -16.83 -19.64 6.19
N LEU A 348 -17.16 -18.38 6.53
CA LEU A 348 -18.02 -18.10 7.68
C LEU A 348 -19.50 -18.47 7.44
N LEU A 349 -19.97 -18.33 6.20
CA LEU A 349 -21.39 -18.49 5.86
C LEU A 349 -21.72 -19.82 5.17
N HIS A 350 -20.70 -20.50 4.58
CA HIS A 350 -20.88 -21.80 3.90
C HIS A 350 -20.61 -23.03 4.78
N GLU A 351 -20.14 -22.88 6.01
CA GLU A 351 -19.89 -24.01 6.93
C GLU A 351 -21.16 -24.77 7.38
N LYS A 352 -22.33 -24.50 6.77
CA LYS A 352 -23.57 -25.24 7.02
C LYS A 352 -24.35 -25.51 5.74
N GLY A 353 -23.83 -26.40 4.91
CA GLY A 353 -24.60 -27.11 3.90
C GLY A 353 -24.55 -28.61 4.21
#